data_6911853409c08d048586572b6da348d8
#
_entry.id   6911853409c08d048586572b6da348d8
#
_cell.length_a   1.000
_cell.length_b   1.000
_cell.length_c   1.000
_cell.angle_alpha   90.00
_cell.angle_beta   90.00
_cell.angle_gamma   90.00
#
_symmetry.space_group_name_H-M   'P 1'
#
loop_
_entity.id
_entity.type
_entity.pdbx_description
1 polymer ?
#
loop_
_entity_poly.entity_id
_entity_poly.type
_entity_poly.pdbx_seq_one_letter_code
_entity_poly.pdbx_strand_id
1 'polypeptide(L)'
;MFAYVGDSGEELTKLYETLKESAKNDVIASKFGLNPVHGDGWGYVIYDGERIYLYKSKNPIFVESLVLPSIEGRFYAIFHARQATDKSTVSSRFSHPFYADNEDYFYFFAHNGSVDKEKLAKDLNFQGTTIDSELALKFLIKNGLEKGIELLMREYTKSALNVLILRVSRSDGSAELYYVNYYTRKDRSEYYKLYKSENAVFSSTLSIYGIKGNEVEEGKLLKL
;
A
#
# COMPACT_ATOMS: atom_id res chain seq x y z
N MET A 1 0.65 6.48 -1.57
CA MET A 1 0.08 5.60 -0.52
C MET A 1 0.57 6.01 0.85
N PHE A 2 -0.21 5.69 1.88
CA PHE A 2 0.23 5.81 3.27
C PHE A 2 -0.44 4.75 4.15
N ALA A 3 0.16 4.50 5.31
CA ALA A 3 -0.41 3.76 6.43
C ALA A 3 -0.38 4.63 7.68
N TYR A 4 -1.35 4.43 8.57
CA TYR A 4 -1.51 5.20 9.80
C TYR A 4 -1.94 4.30 10.97
N VAL A 5 -1.40 4.57 12.15
CA VAL A 5 -1.81 3.93 13.42
C VAL A 5 -1.92 5.03 14.49
N GLY A 6 -3.10 5.32 14.96
CA GLY A 6 -3.32 6.37 15.96
C GLY A 6 -4.79 6.53 16.29
N ASP A 7 -5.13 7.65 16.92
CA ASP A 7 -6.49 8.00 17.36
C ASP A 7 -6.97 9.36 16.81
N SER A 8 -6.14 10.01 15.97
CA SER A 8 -6.46 11.33 15.42
C SER A 8 -7.13 11.25 14.05
N GLY A 9 -8.43 11.49 14.01
CA GLY A 9 -9.17 11.65 12.75
C GLY A 9 -8.73 12.88 11.94
N GLU A 10 -8.22 13.92 12.61
CA GLU A 10 -7.66 15.10 11.93
C GLU A 10 -6.37 14.77 11.19
N GLU A 11 -5.45 14.01 11.83
CA GLU A 11 -4.21 13.55 11.18
C GLU A 11 -4.51 12.64 10.00
N LEU A 12 -5.45 11.69 10.14
CA LEU A 12 -5.91 10.83 9.05
C LEU A 12 -6.47 11.67 7.88
N THR A 13 -7.32 12.65 8.17
CA THR A 13 -7.89 13.55 7.17
C THR A 13 -6.81 14.32 6.43
N LYS A 14 -5.83 14.85 7.14
CA LYS A 14 -4.67 15.55 6.56
C LYS A 14 -3.88 14.64 5.61
N LEU A 15 -3.58 13.41 6.02
CA LEU A 15 -2.90 12.43 5.17
C LEU A 15 -3.73 12.08 3.93
N TYR A 16 -5.05 11.91 4.09
CA TYR A 16 -5.97 11.61 2.98
C TYR A 16 -6.02 12.75 1.97
N GLU A 17 -6.20 14.00 2.40
CA GLU A 17 -6.21 15.15 1.49
C GLU A 17 -4.85 15.35 0.81
N THR A 18 -3.75 15.14 1.53
CA THR A 18 -2.41 15.19 0.93
C THR A 18 -2.21 14.09 -0.11
N LEU A 19 -2.76 12.88 0.12
CA LEU A 19 -2.73 11.80 -0.88
C LEU A 19 -3.53 12.18 -2.13
N LYS A 20 -4.68 12.85 -2.00
CA LYS A 20 -5.47 13.36 -3.14
C LYS A 20 -4.66 14.33 -4.01
N GLU A 21 -4.02 15.30 -3.37
CA GLU A 21 -3.18 16.28 -4.08
C GLU A 21 -1.97 15.61 -4.75
N SER A 22 -1.28 14.73 -4.03
CA SER A 22 -0.13 14.00 -4.59
C SER A 22 -0.53 13.06 -5.74
N ALA A 23 -1.71 12.45 -5.68
CA ALA A 23 -2.22 11.58 -6.74
C ALA A 23 -2.66 12.37 -7.99
N LYS A 24 -3.09 13.62 -7.82
CA LYS A 24 -3.44 14.52 -8.92
C LYS A 24 -2.20 15.02 -9.66
N ASN A 25 -1.10 15.23 -8.94
CA ASN A 25 0.16 15.70 -9.52
C ASN A 25 1.37 15.19 -8.72
N ASP A 26 1.90 14.02 -9.07
CA ASP A 26 3.13 13.50 -8.48
C ASP A 26 4.36 14.19 -9.08
N VAL A 27 4.82 15.23 -8.38
CA VAL A 27 5.97 16.06 -8.85
C VAL A 27 7.28 15.26 -8.91
N ILE A 28 7.43 14.20 -8.10
CA ILE A 28 8.62 13.34 -8.15
C ILE A 28 8.53 12.41 -9.38
N ALA A 29 7.37 11.84 -9.67
CA ALA A 29 7.17 11.06 -10.89
C ALA A 29 7.54 11.86 -12.15
N SER A 30 7.12 13.13 -12.20
CA SER A 30 7.45 14.04 -13.30
C SER A 30 8.95 14.23 -13.53
N LYS A 31 9.76 14.31 -12.46
CA LYS A 31 11.23 14.43 -12.57
C LYS A 31 11.86 13.26 -13.32
N PHE A 32 11.26 12.09 -13.23
CA PHE A 32 11.73 10.86 -13.88
C PHE A 32 11.03 10.53 -15.19
N GLY A 33 10.25 11.47 -15.74
CA GLY A 33 9.49 11.26 -16.98
C GLY A 33 8.38 10.21 -16.85
N LEU A 34 7.92 9.95 -15.60
CA LEU A 34 6.77 9.07 -15.34
C LEU A 34 5.47 9.89 -15.40
N ASN A 35 4.35 9.20 -15.62
CA ASN A 35 3.06 9.87 -15.54
C ASN A 35 2.81 10.37 -14.10
N PRO A 36 2.56 11.68 -13.91
CA PRO A 36 2.36 12.25 -12.58
C PRO A 36 0.97 12.02 -11.99
N VAL A 37 0.05 11.42 -12.75
CA VAL A 37 -1.35 11.25 -12.32
C VAL A 37 -1.62 9.81 -11.92
N HIS A 38 -1.92 9.59 -10.64
CA HIS A 38 -2.36 8.31 -10.09
C HIS A 38 -3.90 8.21 -10.15
N GLY A 39 -4.43 8.08 -11.36
CA GLY A 39 -5.86 8.18 -11.65
C GLY A 39 -6.57 6.86 -11.98
N ASP A 40 -5.94 5.70 -11.75
CA ASP A 40 -6.45 4.38 -12.19
C ASP A 40 -7.13 3.59 -11.07
N GLY A 41 -7.70 4.32 -10.12
CA GLY A 41 -8.39 3.79 -8.96
C GLY A 41 -7.69 4.09 -7.64
N TRP A 42 -8.41 3.83 -6.56
CA TRP A 42 -7.91 3.99 -5.20
C TRP A 42 -8.71 3.14 -4.23
N GLY A 43 -8.25 3.10 -3.01
CA GLY A 43 -9.02 2.51 -1.95
C GLY A 43 -8.31 2.63 -0.61
N TYR A 44 -9.03 2.21 0.43
CA TYR A 44 -8.52 2.16 1.78
C TYR A 44 -9.05 0.94 2.53
N VAL A 45 -8.37 0.59 3.59
CA VAL A 45 -8.86 -0.19 4.70
C VAL A 45 -8.65 0.61 5.98
N ILE A 46 -9.64 0.61 6.87
CA ILE A 46 -9.53 1.10 8.23
C ILE A 46 -10.05 0.02 9.17
N TYR A 47 -9.33 -0.24 10.25
CA TYR A 47 -9.72 -1.15 11.33
C TYR A 47 -9.69 -0.41 12.66
N ASP A 48 -10.81 -0.37 13.37
CA ASP A 48 -11.01 0.38 14.62
C ASP A 48 -10.96 -0.49 15.90
N GLY A 49 -10.56 -1.77 15.75
CA GLY A 49 -10.55 -2.74 16.83
C GLY A 49 -11.79 -3.66 16.82
N GLU A 50 -12.87 -3.26 16.18
CA GLU A 50 -14.12 -4.03 16.08
C GLU A 50 -14.54 -4.25 14.63
N ARG A 51 -14.41 -3.20 13.79
CA ARG A 51 -14.94 -3.16 12.41
C ARG A 51 -13.84 -2.91 11.40
N ILE A 52 -14.00 -3.56 10.26
CA ILE A 52 -13.16 -3.33 9.09
C ILE A 52 -13.96 -2.54 8.05
N TYR A 53 -13.51 -1.33 7.74
CA TYR A 53 -14.05 -0.49 6.67
C TYR A 53 -13.16 -0.65 5.45
N LEU A 54 -13.66 -1.30 4.41
CA LEU A 54 -12.93 -1.52 3.16
C LEU A 54 -13.65 -0.81 2.01
N TYR A 55 -12.95 0.07 1.32
CA TYR A 55 -13.45 0.77 0.16
C TYR A 55 -12.48 0.67 -1.01
N LYS A 56 -13.02 0.45 -2.22
CA LYS A 56 -12.23 0.40 -3.46
C LYS A 56 -13.02 1.00 -4.60
N SER A 57 -12.38 1.90 -5.36
CA SER A 57 -12.95 2.56 -6.53
C SER A 57 -12.03 2.42 -7.74
N LYS A 58 -12.60 2.44 -8.94
CA LYS A 58 -11.86 2.59 -10.20
C LYS A 58 -11.58 4.05 -10.54
N ASN A 59 -12.28 4.98 -9.92
CA ASN A 59 -12.16 6.40 -10.20
C ASN A 59 -10.89 6.97 -9.53
N PRO A 60 -10.36 8.10 -10.02
CA PRO A 60 -9.29 8.79 -9.31
C PRO A 60 -9.73 9.28 -7.93
N ILE A 61 -8.87 9.17 -6.93
CA ILE A 61 -9.14 9.61 -5.56
C ILE A 61 -9.52 11.10 -5.47
N PHE A 62 -8.96 11.94 -6.35
CA PHE A 62 -9.15 13.39 -6.36
C PHE A 62 -10.43 13.87 -7.06
N VAL A 63 -11.23 12.96 -7.65
CA VAL A 63 -12.55 13.31 -8.20
C VAL A 63 -13.70 12.82 -7.33
N GLU A 64 -13.41 12.03 -6.31
CA GLU A 64 -14.44 11.51 -5.41
C GLU A 64 -14.53 12.32 -4.12
N SER A 65 -15.77 12.66 -3.75
CA SER A 65 -16.09 13.30 -2.47
C SER A 65 -16.59 12.23 -1.51
N LEU A 66 -15.65 11.50 -0.91
CA LEU A 66 -15.97 10.50 0.10
C LEU A 66 -15.76 11.07 1.50
N VAL A 67 -16.76 10.89 2.35
CA VAL A 67 -16.64 11.17 3.78
C VAL A 67 -16.08 9.92 4.47
N LEU A 68 -14.93 10.06 5.11
CA LEU A 68 -14.33 8.97 5.88
C LEU A 68 -15.21 8.64 7.11
N PRO A 69 -15.22 7.37 7.56
CA PRO A 69 -15.94 7.01 8.77
C PRO A 69 -15.40 7.79 9.98
N SER A 70 -16.30 8.24 10.84
CA SER A 70 -15.93 8.77 12.14
C SER A 70 -15.54 7.61 13.05
N ILE A 71 -14.32 7.68 13.58
CA ILE A 71 -13.75 6.60 14.41
C ILE A 71 -13.34 7.19 15.74
N GLU A 72 -13.71 6.52 16.81
CA GLU A 72 -13.29 6.83 18.18
C GLU A 72 -12.21 5.84 18.62
N GLY A 73 -11.23 6.33 19.37
CA GLY A 73 -10.12 5.52 19.85
C GLY A 73 -9.08 5.19 18.79
N ARG A 74 -8.24 4.21 19.08
CA ARG A 74 -7.12 3.81 18.23
C ARG A 74 -7.59 3.01 17.03
N PHE A 75 -7.06 3.35 15.86
CA PHE A 75 -7.33 2.64 14.62
C PHE A 75 -6.09 2.47 13.75
N TYR A 76 -6.20 1.57 12.77
CA TYR A 76 -5.17 1.24 11.78
C TYR A 76 -5.74 1.52 10.39
N ALA A 77 -4.96 2.18 9.53
CA ALA A 77 -5.43 2.52 8.19
C ALA A 77 -4.35 2.32 7.13
N ILE A 78 -4.77 1.90 5.92
CA ILE A 78 -3.96 1.91 4.70
C ILE A 78 -4.77 2.58 3.60
N PHE A 79 -4.14 3.55 2.91
CA PHE A 79 -4.70 4.24 1.74
C PHE A 79 -3.75 4.14 0.55
N HIS A 80 -4.30 3.90 -0.62
CA HIS A 80 -3.52 3.80 -1.84
C HIS A 80 -4.25 4.41 -3.04
N ALA A 81 -3.60 5.36 -3.73
CA ALA A 81 -4.00 5.85 -5.05
C ALA A 81 -3.15 5.14 -6.11
N ARG A 82 -3.80 4.59 -7.12
CA ARG A 82 -3.21 3.67 -8.09
C ARG A 82 -2.89 4.36 -9.42
N GLN A 83 -1.72 4.00 -9.96
CA GLN A 83 -1.40 4.15 -11.38
C GLN A 83 -1.16 2.74 -11.95
N ALA A 84 -1.99 2.34 -12.90
CA ALA A 84 -1.89 1.03 -13.54
C ALA A 84 -0.88 1.07 -14.70
N THR A 85 0.05 0.13 -14.73
CA THR A 85 0.93 -0.08 -15.88
C THR A 85 0.13 -0.63 -17.07
N ASP A 86 -0.76 -1.58 -16.81
CA ASP A 86 -1.70 -2.11 -17.79
C ASP A 86 -3.09 -1.52 -17.56
N LYS A 87 -3.52 -0.66 -18.48
CA LYS A 87 -4.82 0.04 -18.39
C LYS A 87 -6.03 -0.88 -18.51
N SER A 88 -5.90 -2.08 -19.07
CA SER A 88 -6.97 -3.09 -19.10
C SER A 88 -7.35 -3.59 -17.70
N THR A 89 -6.47 -3.36 -16.70
CA THR A 89 -6.68 -3.75 -15.31
C THR A 89 -7.33 -2.63 -14.45
N VAL A 90 -7.75 -1.50 -15.05
CA VAL A 90 -8.38 -0.41 -14.31
C VAL A 90 -9.79 -0.83 -13.88
N SER A 91 -9.92 -1.13 -12.60
CA SER A 91 -11.19 -1.55 -11.98
C SER A 91 -11.08 -1.44 -10.46
N SER A 92 -12.21 -1.38 -9.76
CA SER A 92 -12.24 -1.44 -8.30
C SER A 92 -11.67 -2.75 -7.76
N ARG A 93 -11.82 -3.89 -8.50
CA ARG A 93 -11.25 -5.18 -8.12
C ARG A 93 -9.72 -5.11 -7.98
N PHE A 94 -9.04 -4.42 -8.89
CA PHE A 94 -7.58 -4.31 -8.90
C PHE A 94 -7.03 -3.05 -8.22
N SER A 95 -7.89 -2.24 -7.59
CA SER A 95 -7.44 -1.19 -6.68
C SER A 95 -6.99 -1.77 -5.36
N HIS A 96 -5.98 -1.15 -4.74
CA HIS A 96 -5.49 -1.52 -3.40
C HIS A 96 -6.41 -0.94 -2.31
N PRO A 97 -6.37 -1.50 -1.09
CA PRO A 97 -5.60 -2.67 -0.69
C PRO A 97 -6.23 -3.98 -1.19
N PHE A 98 -5.37 -5.00 -1.39
CA PHE A 98 -5.83 -6.38 -1.59
C PHE A 98 -6.11 -7.02 -0.26
N TYR A 99 -7.12 -7.89 -0.24
CA TYR A 99 -7.49 -8.71 0.90
C TYR A 99 -7.18 -10.18 0.61
N ALA A 100 -6.66 -10.86 1.61
CA ALA A 100 -6.63 -12.31 1.70
C ALA A 100 -6.55 -12.72 3.17
N ASP A 101 -6.76 -14.00 3.46
CA ASP A 101 -6.79 -14.53 4.81
C ASP A 101 -6.21 -15.94 4.89
N ASN A 102 -5.88 -16.36 6.10
CA ASN A 102 -5.59 -17.74 6.48
C ASN A 102 -6.36 -18.09 7.76
N GLU A 103 -6.02 -19.21 8.39
CA GLU A 103 -6.69 -19.68 9.62
C GLU A 103 -6.54 -18.68 10.79
N ASP A 104 -5.42 -17.95 10.85
CA ASP A 104 -5.06 -17.09 11.99
C ASP A 104 -5.37 -15.62 11.78
N TYR A 105 -5.27 -15.11 10.52
CA TYR A 105 -5.26 -13.68 10.25
C TYR A 105 -6.04 -13.28 9.00
N PHE A 106 -6.57 -12.05 9.06
CA PHE A 106 -6.95 -11.25 7.89
C PHE A 106 -5.76 -10.37 7.48
N TYR A 107 -5.49 -10.28 6.17
CA TYR A 107 -4.42 -9.46 5.61
C TYR A 107 -4.96 -8.45 4.62
N PHE A 108 -4.53 -7.20 4.76
CA PHE A 108 -4.77 -6.13 3.79
C PHE A 108 -3.43 -5.60 3.31
N PHE A 109 -3.25 -5.55 2.00
CA PHE A 109 -1.96 -5.34 1.37
C PHE A 109 -2.03 -4.26 0.31
N ALA A 110 -1.18 -3.24 0.44
CA ALA A 110 -0.95 -2.24 -0.61
C ALA A 110 0.51 -2.28 -1.07
N HIS A 111 0.72 -2.18 -2.37
CA HIS A 111 2.03 -2.29 -3.00
C HIS A 111 2.23 -1.18 -4.03
N ASN A 112 3.38 -0.51 -3.95
CA ASN A 112 3.89 0.41 -4.97
C ASN A 112 5.20 -0.13 -5.52
N GLY A 113 5.22 -0.39 -6.82
CA GLY A 113 6.34 -1.00 -7.53
C GLY A 113 5.88 -2.09 -8.49
N SER A 114 6.76 -3.01 -8.80
CA SER A 114 6.45 -4.18 -9.62
C SER A 114 7.28 -5.39 -9.20
N VAL A 115 6.62 -6.55 -9.19
CA VAL A 115 7.25 -7.85 -8.98
C VAL A 115 7.02 -8.76 -10.19
N ASP A 116 7.76 -9.86 -10.29
CA ASP A 116 7.65 -10.79 -11.39
C ASP A 116 6.34 -11.60 -11.33
N LYS A 117 5.32 -11.08 -12.02
CA LYS A 117 3.98 -11.67 -12.09
C LYS A 117 3.99 -13.10 -12.63
N GLU A 118 4.76 -13.33 -13.70
CA GLU A 118 4.78 -14.64 -14.36
C GLU A 118 5.46 -15.69 -13.48
N LYS A 119 6.59 -15.35 -12.88
CA LYS A 119 7.29 -16.21 -11.92
C LYS A 119 6.40 -16.53 -10.72
N LEU A 120 5.75 -15.51 -10.13
CA LEU A 120 4.82 -15.70 -9.01
C LEU A 120 3.64 -16.59 -9.36
N ALA A 121 3.02 -16.37 -10.54
CA ALA A 121 1.90 -17.18 -10.99
C ALA A 121 2.30 -18.66 -11.14
N LYS A 122 3.48 -18.92 -11.70
CA LYS A 122 4.04 -20.27 -11.83
C LYS A 122 4.25 -20.93 -10.46
N ASP A 123 4.92 -20.24 -9.51
CA ASP A 123 5.28 -20.80 -8.21
C ASP A 123 4.06 -20.98 -7.27
N LEU A 124 3.00 -20.21 -7.53
CA LEU A 124 1.70 -20.36 -6.88
C LEU A 124 0.77 -21.35 -7.59
N ASN A 125 1.14 -21.87 -8.76
CA ASN A 125 0.27 -22.63 -9.66
C ASN A 125 -1.07 -21.88 -9.91
N PHE A 126 -0.98 -20.56 -10.11
CA PHE A 126 -2.14 -19.69 -10.24
C PHE A 126 -2.59 -19.63 -11.70
N GLN A 127 -3.90 -19.80 -11.91
CA GLN A 127 -4.55 -19.61 -13.21
C GLN A 127 -5.64 -18.54 -13.09
N GLY A 128 -5.73 -17.69 -14.08
CA GLY A 128 -6.75 -16.64 -14.14
C GLY A 128 -6.19 -15.22 -14.26
N THR A 129 -7.12 -14.26 -14.28
CA THR A 129 -6.77 -12.84 -14.41
C THR A 129 -6.45 -12.24 -13.05
N THR A 130 -5.25 -11.67 -12.93
CA THR A 130 -4.75 -11.03 -11.71
C THR A 130 -3.68 -10.00 -12.04
N ILE A 131 -3.24 -9.25 -11.04
CA ILE A 131 -2.06 -8.37 -11.11
C ILE A 131 -0.97 -8.86 -10.15
N ASP A 132 0.23 -8.37 -10.34
CA ASP A 132 1.42 -8.76 -9.59
C ASP A 132 1.27 -8.57 -8.07
N SER A 133 0.65 -7.47 -7.63
CA SER A 133 0.42 -7.19 -6.21
C SER A 133 -0.52 -8.20 -5.52
N GLU A 134 -1.55 -8.68 -6.21
CA GLU A 134 -2.43 -9.73 -5.67
C GLU A 134 -1.69 -11.06 -5.52
N LEU A 135 -0.82 -11.40 -6.47
CA LEU A 135 0.03 -12.59 -6.37
C LEU A 135 1.08 -12.46 -5.27
N ALA A 136 1.65 -11.27 -5.08
CA ALA A 136 2.57 -11.02 -3.99
C ALA A 136 1.92 -11.28 -2.63
N LEU A 137 0.69 -10.82 -2.41
CA LEU A 137 -0.05 -11.12 -1.17
C LEU A 137 -0.29 -12.63 -1.00
N LYS A 138 -0.75 -13.33 -2.04
CA LYS A 138 -0.94 -14.80 -1.98
C LYS A 138 0.37 -15.53 -1.67
N PHE A 139 1.48 -15.06 -2.22
CA PHE A 139 2.80 -15.61 -1.96
C PHE A 139 3.24 -15.39 -0.49
N LEU A 140 2.96 -14.21 0.09
CA LEU A 140 3.22 -13.93 1.50
C LEU A 140 2.44 -14.88 2.42
N ILE A 141 1.16 -15.09 2.15
CA ILE A 141 0.33 -15.99 2.97
C ILE A 141 0.84 -17.43 2.92
N LYS A 142 1.24 -17.90 1.71
CA LYS A 142 1.77 -19.25 1.52
C LYS A 142 3.10 -19.49 2.24
N ASN A 143 3.98 -18.49 2.31
CA ASN A 143 5.34 -18.62 2.82
C ASN A 143 5.56 -18.07 4.23
N GLY A 144 4.55 -17.40 4.80
CA GLY A 144 4.68 -16.59 6.01
C GLY A 144 5.22 -15.18 5.72
N LEU A 145 4.89 -14.25 6.60
CA LEU A 145 5.15 -12.82 6.36
C LEU A 145 6.64 -12.51 6.19
N GLU A 146 7.47 -12.87 7.14
CA GLU A 146 8.91 -12.55 7.18
C GLU A 146 9.66 -13.21 6.01
N LYS A 147 9.50 -14.53 5.89
CA LYS A 147 10.14 -15.30 4.82
C LYS A 147 9.62 -14.91 3.44
N GLY A 148 8.31 -14.66 3.33
CA GLY A 148 7.70 -14.24 2.07
C GLY A 148 8.21 -12.88 1.61
N ILE A 149 8.38 -11.90 2.50
CA ILE A 149 8.97 -10.60 2.19
C ILE A 149 10.43 -10.74 1.74
N GLU A 150 11.24 -11.52 2.48
CA GLU A 150 12.64 -11.76 2.10
C GLU A 150 12.76 -12.35 0.69
N LEU A 151 11.96 -13.37 0.38
CA LEU A 151 11.93 -14.00 -0.94
C LEU A 151 11.45 -13.02 -2.02
N LEU A 152 10.38 -12.24 -1.78
CA LEU A 152 9.89 -11.25 -2.73
C LEU A 152 10.96 -10.20 -3.06
N MET A 153 11.66 -9.68 -2.05
CA MET A 153 12.75 -8.72 -2.25
C MET A 153 13.86 -9.33 -3.12
N ARG A 154 14.35 -10.53 -2.77
CA ARG A 154 15.51 -11.13 -3.39
C ARG A 154 15.25 -11.67 -4.79
N GLU A 155 14.08 -12.29 -5.02
CA GLU A 155 13.86 -13.12 -6.20
C GLU A 155 12.81 -12.61 -7.18
N TYR A 156 11.92 -11.72 -6.73
CA TYR A 156 10.75 -11.34 -7.53
C TYR A 156 10.64 -9.84 -7.82
N THR A 157 11.37 -8.98 -7.09
CA THR A 157 11.25 -7.54 -7.29
C THR A 157 11.89 -7.09 -8.60
N LYS A 158 11.08 -6.45 -9.48
CA LYS A 158 11.54 -5.86 -10.75
C LYS A 158 11.89 -4.38 -10.62
N SER A 159 11.10 -3.59 -9.90
CA SER A 159 11.38 -2.16 -9.70
C SER A 159 11.43 -1.76 -8.23
N ALA A 160 10.37 -2.03 -7.50
CA ALA A 160 10.28 -1.80 -6.06
C ALA A 160 9.31 -2.79 -5.41
N LEU A 161 9.49 -3.00 -4.11
CA LEU A 161 8.60 -3.69 -3.20
C LEU A 161 8.32 -2.76 -2.01
N ASN A 162 7.64 -1.64 -2.28
CA ASN A 162 7.15 -0.78 -1.23
C ASN A 162 5.78 -1.28 -0.81
N VAL A 163 5.69 -1.87 0.36
CA VAL A 163 4.45 -2.49 0.82
C VAL A 163 4.00 -1.95 2.16
N LEU A 164 2.69 -1.92 2.33
CA LEU A 164 1.99 -1.64 3.58
C LEU A 164 1.07 -2.83 3.85
N ILE A 165 1.14 -3.41 5.04
CA ILE A 165 0.41 -4.63 5.40
C ILE A 165 -0.28 -4.43 6.73
N LEU A 166 -1.59 -4.43 6.73
CA LEU A 166 -2.39 -4.55 7.95
C LEU A 166 -2.74 -6.02 8.15
N ARG A 167 -2.37 -6.58 9.30
CA ARG A 167 -2.71 -7.92 9.73
C ARG A 167 -3.60 -7.84 10.97
N VAL A 168 -4.74 -8.51 10.94
CA VAL A 168 -5.71 -8.56 12.05
C VAL A 168 -5.88 -10.01 12.48
N SER A 169 -5.65 -10.29 13.76
CA SER A 169 -5.81 -11.62 14.35
C SER A 169 -7.27 -12.02 14.43
N ARG A 170 -7.57 -13.26 14.04
CA ARG A 170 -8.93 -13.82 14.14
C ARG A 170 -9.29 -14.20 15.57
N SER A 171 -8.30 -14.51 16.40
CA SER A 171 -8.54 -15.05 17.75
C SER A 171 -8.90 -13.97 18.76
N ASP A 172 -8.26 -12.79 18.66
CA ASP A 172 -8.40 -11.73 19.67
C ASP A 172 -8.62 -10.32 19.09
N GLY A 173 -8.69 -10.20 17.76
CA GLY A 173 -8.86 -8.90 17.09
C GLY A 173 -7.63 -7.99 17.16
N SER A 174 -6.50 -8.45 17.70
CA SER A 174 -5.29 -7.63 17.72
C SER A 174 -4.82 -7.31 16.30
N ALA A 175 -4.31 -6.10 16.09
CA ALA A 175 -3.88 -5.65 14.77
C ALA A 175 -2.44 -5.17 14.78
N GLU A 176 -1.76 -5.41 13.66
CA GLU A 176 -0.40 -5.01 13.43
C GLU A 176 -0.27 -4.43 12.03
N LEU A 177 0.45 -3.33 11.92
CA LEU A 177 0.74 -2.70 10.66
C LEU A 177 2.23 -2.79 10.36
N TYR A 178 2.55 -3.44 9.24
CA TYR A 178 3.91 -3.63 8.77
C TYR A 178 4.16 -2.83 7.49
N TYR A 179 5.42 -2.51 7.24
CA TYR A 179 5.84 -1.87 6.01
C TYR A 179 7.24 -2.31 5.58
N VAL A 180 7.47 -2.23 4.26
CA VAL A 180 8.79 -2.45 3.64
C VAL A 180 9.05 -1.33 2.65
N ASN A 181 10.26 -0.80 2.69
CA ASN A 181 10.81 0.07 1.66
C ASN A 181 11.96 -0.65 0.97
N TYR A 182 11.73 -1.14 -0.24
CA TYR A 182 12.76 -1.82 -1.02
C TYR A 182 12.63 -1.50 -2.51
N TYR A 183 13.75 -1.23 -3.18
CA TYR A 183 13.75 -0.95 -4.62
C TYR A 183 15.08 -1.34 -5.28
N THR A 184 14.98 -1.86 -6.50
CA THR A 184 16.11 -2.24 -7.35
C THR A 184 16.57 -1.07 -8.23
N ARG A 185 15.65 -0.15 -8.56
CA ARG A 185 15.88 1.01 -9.42
C ARG A 185 16.51 2.17 -8.64
N LYS A 186 17.81 2.08 -8.39
CA LYS A 186 18.59 3.09 -7.65
C LYS A 186 18.65 4.44 -8.37
N ASP A 187 18.54 4.42 -9.70
CA ASP A 187 18.40 5.60 -10.56
C ASP A 187 17.14 6.45 -10.27
N ARG A 188 16.14 5.84 -9.61
CA ARG A 188 14.87 6.48 -9.22
C ARG A 188 14.62 6.38 -7.72
N SER A 189 15.66 6.35 -6.91
CA SER A 189 15.54 6.16 -5.46
C SER A 189 14.63 7.20 -4.81
N GLU A 190 14.73 8.47 -5.20
CA GLU A 190 13.85 9.55 -4.67
C GLU A 190 12.36 9.23 -4.84
N TYR A 191 11.97 8.62 -5.96
CA TYR A 191 10.57 8.23 -6.23
C TYR A 191 10.09 7.07 -5.36
N TYR A 192 11.00 6.12 -5.06
CA TYR A 192 10.63 4.90 -4.33
C TYR A 192 10.82 4.99 -2.80
N LYS A 193 11.38 6.08 -2.27
CA LYS A 193 11.54 6.23 -0.82
C LYS A 193 10.21 6.29 -0.10
N LEU A 194 10.18 5.63 1.06
CA LEU A 194 9.14 5.83 2.07
C LEU A 194 9.68 6.69 3.20
N TYR A 195 8.79 7.44 3.80
CA TYR A 195 9.06 8.27 4.97
C TYR A 195 8.17 7.82 6.13
N LYS A 196 8.64 8.03 7.35
CA LYS A 196 7.93 7.69 8.58
C LYS A 196 7.85 8.89 9.52
N SER A 197 6.64 9.19 10.00
CA SER A 197 6.39 9.99 11.22
C SER A 197 6.19 9.07 12.42
N GLU A 198 5.76 9.60 13.54
CA GLU A 198 5.41 8.82 14.73
C GLU A 198 4.31 7.79 14.41
N ASN A 199 3.24 8.23 13.75
CA ASN A 199 2.00 7.48 13.55
C ASN A 199 1.76 7.05 12.10
N ALA A 200 2.60 7.45 11.14
CA ALA A 200 2.37 7.16 9.73
C ALA A 200 3.63 6.77 8.95
N VAL A 201 3.43 5.91 7.94
CA VAL A 201 4.39 5.65 6.87
C VAL A 201 3.78 6.05 5.53
N PHE A 202 4.51 6.77 4.69
CA PHE A 202 3.97 7.36 3.47
C PHE A 202 5.01 7.48 2.35
N SER A 203 4.52 7.54 1.10
CA SER A 203 5.38 7.72 -0.09
C SER A 203 6.03 9.11 -0.11
N SER A 204 7.21 9.19 -0.70
CA SER A 204 8.05 10.39 -0.82
C SER A 204 7.29 11.63 -1.28
N THR A 205 6.36 11.51 -2.23
CA THR A 205 5.60 12.66 -2.73
C THR A 205 4.77 13.35 -1.64
N LEU A 206 4.25 12.61 -0.65
CA LEU A 206 3.51 13.21 0.46
C LEU A 206 4.41 14.12 1.31
N SER A 207 5.71 13.83 1.40
CA SER A 207 6.65 14.73 2.12
C SER A 207 6.81 16.07 1.41
N ILE A 208 6.80 16.08 0.06
CA ILE A 208 6.84 17.31 -0.73
C ILE A 208 5.57 18.15 -0.51
N TYR A 209 4.43 17.50 -0.33
CA TYR A 209 3.14 18.13 -0.03
C TYR A 209 2.93 18.46 1.46
N GLY A 210 4.00 18.41 2.28
CA GLY A 210 4.02 18.97 3.63
C GLY A 210 3.83 17.97 4.77
N ILE A 211 3.79 16.66 4.51
CA ILE A 211 3.83 15.65 5.58
C ILE A 211 5.28 15.48 6.04
N LYS A 212 5.55 15.76 7.30
CA LYS A 212 6.90 15.63 7.89
C LYS A 212 7.19 14.20 8.33
N GLY A 213 8.39 13.73 8.06
CA GLY A 213 8.87 12.40 8.49
C GLY A 213 10.34 12.20 8.14
N ASN A 214 10.89 11.11 8.64
CA ASN A 214 12.26 10.67 8.34
C ASN A 214 12.23 9.54 7.31
N GLU A 215 13.30 9.44 6.51
CA GLU A 215 13.44 8.38 5.54
C GLU A 215 13.46 7.00 6.23
N VAL A 216 12.72 6.05 5.66
CA VAL A 216 12.65 4.67 6.14
C VAL A 216 13.87 3.88 5.67
N GLU A 217 14.41 3.05 6.57
CA GLU A 217 15.49 2.13 6.24
C GLU A 217 15.07 1.15 5.15
N GLU A 218 15.96 0.95 4.16
CA GLU A 218 15.69 0.07 3.02
C GLU A 218 15.93 -1.41 3.37
N GLY A 219 15.08 -2.28 2.79
CA GLY A 219 15.32 -3.73 2.78
C GLY A 219 14.96 -4.45 4.08
N LYS A 220 14.14 -3.84 4.93
CA LYS A 220 13.66 -4.46 6.17
C LYS A 220 12.14 -4.48 6.25
N LEU A 221 11.60 -5.56 6.80
CA LEU A 221 10.24 -5.61 7.28
C LEU A 221 10.19 -4.94 8.66
N LEU A 222 9.46 -3.84 8.76
CA LEU A 222 9.36 -3.03 9.96
C LEU A 222 7.88 -2.93 10.41
N LYS A 223 7.67 -2.68 11.69
CA LYS A 223 6.35 -2.45 12.29
C LYS A 223 6.18 -0.97 12.62
N LEU A 224 4.98 -0.43 12.35
CA LEU A 224 4.61 0.93 12.70
C LEU A 224 4.09 1.01 14.13
#